data_facf95296eebb734f1dce2e430b2aa1e
#
_entry.id   facf95296eebb734f1dce2e430b2aa1e
#
_cell.length_a   1.000
_cell.length_b   1.000
_cell.length_c   1.000
_cell.angle_alpha   90.00
_cell.angle_beta   90.00
_cell.angle_gamma   90.00
#
_symmetry.space_group_name_H-M   'P 1'
#
loop_
_entity.id
_entity.type
_entity.pdbx_description
1 polymer ?
#
loop_
_entity_poly.entity_id
_entity_poly.type
_entity_poly.pdbx_seq_one_letter_code
_entity_poly.pdbx_strand_id
1 'polypeptide(L)'
;MAQDARDIPARIEALEQQVQKYLQDQKPQLAIPLMREIVSLDPKNLNGQANLGVLLFFQGNHREAIPHLRVALELQPDLMRIAALLGIAEKRTGNPHDAQNHLERAFSNLDDKKIQIEAGLELIELHSAASQFDKALSVAAKLQELAPQNPQILLVTYEVSRQMMNQSLLTLMMAAPESGEMHMIMAGELGRQGDHANSVAQYREALKLNPMLPGAHFELAEQLRTSSDPAFNAQAEEEYKAAIRVNPYDALSWRQLGGIISDKGDFKSAEEDFRKALALQPKDSDAKTGLAIVLISTNKTDEAISLLESAVKDDPTNIVAHYRLSMLYRRAGRTAESDRETEAFHHYQDVKDKLGKIFKQLAGPSSLK
;
A
#
# COMPACT_ATOMS: atom_id res chain seq x y z
N MET A 1 3.48 25.66 59.54
CA MET A 1 3.38 26.12 58.11
C MET A 1 4.71 26.39 57.42
N ALA A 2 5.73 27.04 58.06
CA ALA A 2 7.03 27.28 57.37
C ALA A 2 8.00 26.08 57.42
N GLN A 3 7.81 25.15 58.32
CA GLN A 3 8.60 23.93 58.44
C GLN A 3 8.16 22.85 57.45
N ASP A 4 6.86 22.75 57.21
CA ASP A 4 6.26 21.81 56.22
C ASP A 4 6.71 22.09 54.77
N ALA A 5 6.89 23.39 54.42
CA ALA A 5 7.33 23.76 53.05
C ALA A 5 8.80 23.44 52.74
N ARG A 6 9.66 23.23 53.75
CA ARG A 6 11.07 22.84 53.55
C ARG A 6 11.26 21.34 53.36
N ASP A 7 10.26 20.53 53.77
CA ASP A 7 10.31 19.07 53.65
C ASP A 7 9.73 18.52 52.33
N ILE A 8 8.99 19.36 51.60
CA ILE A 8 8.32 18.90 50.33
C ILE A 8 9.30 18.37 49.28
N PRO A 9 10.41 19.05 48.96
CA PRO A 9 11.38 18.54 47.97
C PRO A 9 12.00 17.20 48.37
N ALA A 10 12.40 17.04 49.60
CA ALA A 10 12.99 15.80 50.13
C ALA A 10 11.96 14.65 50.12
N ARG A 11 10.67 14.95 50.37
CA ARG A 11 9.59 13.97 50.31
C ARG A 11 9.33 13.55 48.88
N ILE A 12 9.32 14.47 47.94
CA ILE A 12 9.17 14.17 46.51
C ILE A 12 10.30 13.26 46.02
N GLU A 13 11.56 13.58 46.37
CA GLU A 13 12.74 12.77 46.02
C GLU A 13 12.62 11.34 46.55
N ALA A 14 12.21 11.18 47.82
CA ALA A 14 12.00 9.87 48.43
C ALA A 14 10.87 9.06 47.72
N LEU A 15 9.79 9.72 47.33
CA LEU A 15 8.71 9.12 46.56
C LEU A 15 9.17 8.72 45.15
N GLU A 16 9.92 9.55 44.46
CA GLU A 16 10.47 9.26 43.12
C GLU A 16 11.40 8.04 43.16
N GLN A 17 12.23 7.90 44.18
CA GLN A 17 13.09 6.71 44.36
C GLN A 17 12.24 5.43 44.53
N GLN A 18 11.15 5.49 45.29
CA GLN A 18 10.23 4.35 45.44
C GLN A 18 9.50 4.03 44.15
N VAL A 19 9.08 5.05 43.43
CA VAL A 19 8.44 4.89 42.10
C VAL A 19 9.38 4.18 41.14
N GLN A 20 10.65 4.64 41.03
CA GLN A 20 11.66 3.98 40.20
C GLN A 20 11.82 2.50 40.56
N LYS A 21 11.88 2.16 41.84
CA LYS A 21 11.98 0.78 42.31
C LYS A 21 10.75 -0.05 41.84
N TYR A 22 9.54 0.48 42.00
CA TYR A 22 8.33 -0.26 41.52
C TYR A 22 8.28 -0.42 40.02
N LEU A 23 8.75 0.54 39.25
CA LEU A 23 8.83 0.43 37.79
C LEU A 23 9.89 -0.61 37.36
N GLN A 24 11.06 -0.64 38.03
CA GLN A 24 12.07 -1.67 37.80
C GLN A 24 11.59 -3.06 38.16
N ASP A 25 10.81 -3.20 39.22
CA ASP A 25 10.18 -4.45 39.67
C ASP A 25 8.96 -4.86 38.78
N GLN A 26 8.68 -4.09 37.73
CA GLN A 26 7.52 -4.28 36.84
C GLN A 26 6.16 -4.26 37.58
N LYS A 27 6.05 -3.41 38.61
CA LYS A 27 4.83 -3.21 39.41
C LYS A 27 4.27 -1.79 39.25
N PRO A 28 3.90 -1.35 38.03
CA PRO A 28 3.45 0.02 37.79
C PRO A 28 2.22 0.43 38.58
N GLN A 29 1.35 -0.54 38.94
CA GLN A 29 0.17 -0.29 39.77
C GLN A 29 0.51 0.23 41.17
N LEU A 30 1.69 -0.10 41.74
CA LEU A 30 2.14 0.41 43.04
C LEU A 30 2.79 1.80 42.95
N ALA A 31 3.24 2.19 41.75
CA ALA A 31 3.79 3.51 41.47
C ALA A 31 2.72 4.62 41.41
N ILE A 32 1.51 4.31 40.94
CA ILE A 32 0.45 5.32 40.74
C ILE A 32 0.05 6.06 42.03
N PRO A 33 -0.20 5.42 43.19
CA PRO A 33 -0.52 6.17 44.41
C PRO A 33 0.58 7.13 44.79
N LEU A 34 1.86 6.76 44.64
CA LEU A 34 2.99 7.60 44.95
C LEU A 34 3.10 8.78 43.97
N MET A 35 2.85 8.54 42.68
CA MET A 35 2.81 9.60 41.68
C MET A 35 1.68 10.60 41.94
N ARG A 36 0.51 10.14 42.38
CA ARG A 36 -0.59 11.03 42.80
C ARG A 36 -0.19 11.89 44.01
N GLU A 37 0.57 11.35 44.94
CA GLU A 37 1.08 12.12 46.07
C GLU A 37 2.09 13.17 45.63
N ILE A 38 3.03 12.84 44.73
CA ILE A 38 3.99 13.79 44.12
C ILE A 38 3.24 14.95 43.45
N VAL A 39 2.25 14.64 42.61
CA VAL A 39 1.46 15.67 41.89
C VAL A 39 0.61 16.52 42.86
N SER A 40 0.18 15.93 43.98
CA SER A 40 -0.53 16.67 45.04
C SER A 40 0.39 17.62 45.79
N LEU A 41 1.63 17.24 46.02
CA LEU A 41 2.64 18.06 46.70
C LEU A 41 3.19 19.18 45.80
N ASP A 42 3.38 18.86 44.51
CA ASP A 42 3.81 19.81 43.49
C ASP A 42 3.01 19.60 42.18
N PRO A 43 1.91 20.33 42.00
CA PRO A 43 1.09 20.24 40.76
C PRO A 43 1.80 20.63 39.47
N LYS A 44 2.94 21.32 39.57
CA LYS A 44 3.79 21.68 38.41
C LYS A 44 5.01 20.80 38.26
N ASN A 45 5.11 19.70 38.98
CA ASN A 45 6.16 18.71 38.79
C ASN A 45 5.96 18.03 37.42
N LEU A 46 6.77 18.41 36.43
CA LEU A 46 6.68 17.89 35.05
C LEU A 46 6.79 16.36 35.02
N ASN A 47 7.77 15.80 35.70
CA ASN A 47 7.99 14.35 35.72
C ASN A 47 6.82 13.62 36.40
N GLY A 48 6.30 14.15 37.48
CA GLY A 48 5.14 13.61 38.19
C GLY A 48 3.89 13.59 37.26
N GLN A 49 3.59 14.71 36.63
CA GLN A 49 2.45 14.82 35.70
C GLN A 49 2.61 13.90 34.51
N ALA A 50 3.75 13.96 33.81
CA ALA A 50 3.99 13.14 32.62
C ALA A 50 3.93 11.64 32.94
N ASN A 51 4.64 11.19 33.97
CA ASN A 51 4.69 9.78 34.34
C ASN A 51 3.35 9.23 34.86
N LEU A 52 2.63 10.03 35.68
CA LEU A 52 1.29 9.63 36.12
C LEU A 52 0.34 9.49 34.93
N GLY A 53 0.33 10.47 34.04
CA GLY A 53 -0.47 10.42 32.81
C GLY A 53 -0.17 9.19 31.94
N VAL A 54 1.12 8.88 31.74
CA VAL A 54 1.59 7.70 31.01
C VAL A 54 1.14 6.39 31.67
N LEU A 55 1.32 6.26 33.00
CA LEU A 55 0.92 5.05 33.72
C LEU A 55 -0.60 4.83 33.66
N LEU A 56 -1.38 5.88 33.85
CA LEU A 56 -2.84 5.82 33.74
C LEU A 56 -3.30 5.46 32.30
N PHE A 57 -2.65 6.03 31.29
CA PHE A 57 -2.92 5.70 29.89
C PHE A 57 -2.73 4.21 29.61
N PHE A 58 -1.59 3.63 29.98
CA PHE A 58 -1.31 2.20 29.76
C PHE A 58 -2.15 1.26 30.62
N GLN A 59 -2.79 1.76 31.70
CA GLN A 59 -3.82 1.03 32.43
C GLN A 59 -5.22 1.11 31.80
N GLY A 60 -5.39 1.85 30.71
CA GLY A 60 -6.68 2.09 30.07
C GLY A 60 -7.53 3.18 30.73
N ASN A 61 -7.01 3.86 31.77
CA ASN A 61 -7.68 4.95 32.50
C ASN A 61 -7.56 6.29 31.74
N HIS A 62 -7.98 6.30 30.45
CA HIS A 62 -7.78 7.44 29.57
C HIS A 62 -8.36 8.76 30.08
N ARG A 63 -9.58 8.73 30.68
CA ARG A 63 -10.21 9.93 31.22
C ARG A 63 -9.38 10.57 32.33
N GLU A 64 -8.76 9.76 33.19
CA GLU A 64 -7.93 10.25 34.28
C GLU A 64 -6.52 10.67 33.77
N ALA A 65 -6.01 10.02 32.74
CA ALA A 65 -4.71 10.35 32.13
C ALA A 65 -4.70 11.74 31.49
N ILE A 66 -5.79 12.15 30.82
CA ILE A 66 -5.89 13.41 30.06
C ILE A 66 -5.44 14.64 30.83
N PRO A 67 -5.95 14.96 32.06
CA PRO A 67 -5.54 16.17 32.75
C PRO A 67 -4.03 16.18 33.07
N HIS A 68 -3.44 15.06 33.41
CA HIS A 68 -2.02 14.96 33.73
C HIS A 68 -1.15 15.12 32.48
N LEU A 69 -1.49 14.47 31.38
CA LEU A 69 -0.80 14.61 30.09
C LEU A 69 -0.90 16.05 29.56
N ARG A 70 -2.05 16.70 29.76
CA ARG A 70 -2.29 18.10 29.34
C ARG A 70 -1.40 19.06 30.14
N VAL A 71 -1.35 18.94 31.46
CA VAL A 71 -0.45 19.75 32.30
C VAL A 71 1.01 19.54 31.91
N ALA A 72 1.41 18.30 31.64
CA ALA A 72 2.79 18.03 31.20
C ALA A 72 3.11 18.76 29.88
N LEU A 73 2.20 18.82 28.92
CA LEU A 73 2.36 19.53 27.65
C LEU A 73 2.29 21.07 27.82
N GLU A 74 1.54 21.58 28.78
CA GLU A 74 1.54 23.00 29.12
C GLU A 74 2.90 23.43 29.69
N LEU A 75 3.51 22.57 30.51
CA LEU A 75 4.82 22.82 31.10
C LEU A 75 5.96 22.66 30.08
N GLN A 76 5.86 21.64 29.22
CA GLN A 76 6.86 21.35 28.19
C GLN A 76 6.17 20.92 26.88
N PRO A 77 5.95 21.87 25.96
CA PRO A 77 5.17 21.62 24.74
C PRO A 77 5.79 20.67 23.74
N ASP A 78 7.09 20.42 23.75
CA ASP A 78 7.83 19.59 22.80
C ASP A 78 7.87 18.09 23.16
N LEU A 79 7.14 17.66 24.18
CA LEU A 79 7.01 16.26 24.57
C LEU A 79 6.11 15.50 23.60
N MET A 80 6.63 15.17 22.41
CA MET A 80 5.83 14.56 21.31
C MET A 80 5.21 13.22 21.71
N ARG A 81 5.88 12.41 22.53
CA ARG A 81 5.31 11.17 23.06
C ARG A 81 4.08 11.44 23.94
N ILE A 82 4.13 12.46 24.79
CA ILE A 82 3.02 12.84 25.65
C ILE A 82 1.87 13.40 24.80
N ALA A 83 2.18 14.21 23.78
CA ALA A 83 1.17 14.69 22.82
C ALA A 83 0.45 13.55 22.10
N ALA A 84 1.17 12.54 21.65
CA ALA A 84 0.58 11.36 21.04
C ALA A 84 -0.36 10.60 21.99
N LEU A 85 0.11 10.32 23.20
CA LEU A 85 -0.70 9.62 24.22
C LEU A 85 -1.93 10.43 24.64
N LEU A 86 -1.80 11.76 24.74
CA LEU A 86 -2.94 12.65 24.98
C LEU A 86 -3.96 12.57 23.85
N GLY A 87 -3.53 12.70 22.60
CA GLY A 87 -4.41 12.62 21.44
C GLY A 87 -5.12 11.28 21.34
N ILE A 88 -4.43 10.16 21.57
CA ILE A 88 -5.05 8.82 21.64
C ILE A 88 -6.10 8.76 22.75
N ALA A 89 -5.77 9.26 23.96
CA ALA A 89 -6.69 9.26 25.08
C ALA A 89 -7.94 10.12 24.82
N GLU A 90 -7.76 11.30 24.23
CA GLU A 90 -8.85 12.23 23.86
C GLU A 90 -9.78 11.60 22.83
N LYS A 91 -9.24 10.95 21.78
CA LYS A 91 -10.08 10.22 20.80
C LYS A 91 -10.90 9.13 21.47
N ARG A 92 -10.26 8.29 22.31
CA ARG A 92 -10.94 7.18 23.02
C ARG A 92 -11.98 7.65 24.02
N THR A 93 -11.92 8.90 24.45
CA THR A 93 -12.91 9.49 25.37
C THR A 93 -13.95 10.38 24.70
N GLY A 94 -13.95 10.47 23.37
CA GLY A 94 -14.96 11.15 22.58
C GLY A 94 -14.66 12.62 22.25
N ASN A 95 -13.37 13.02 22.26
CA ASN A 95 -12.91 14.36 21.89
C ASN A 95 -12.07 14.34 20.61
N PRO A 96 -12.65 14.04 19.42
CA PRO A 96 -11.91 13.81 18.18
C PRO A 96 -11.19 15.04 17.66
N HIS A 97 -11.70 16.24 17.90
CA HIS A 97 -11.10 17.49 17.42
C HIS A 97 -9.77 17.79 18.13
N ASP A 98 -9.73 17.71 19.47
CA ASP A 98 -8.50 17.95 20.24
C ASP A 98 -7.48 16.82 19.95
N ALA A 99 -7.97 15.59 19.86
CA ALA A 99 -7.18 14.42 19.50
C ALA A 99 -6.44 14.61 18.16
N GLN A 100 -7.13 15.09 17.12
CA GLN A 100 -6.53 15.30 15.81
C GLN A 100 -5.36 16.28 15.89
N ASN A 101 -5.53 17.42 16.55
CA ASN A 101 -4.50 18.44 16.69
C ASN A 101 -3.23 17.91 17.38
N HIS A 102 -3.41 17.15 18.48
CA HIS A 102 -2.29 16.56 19.21
C HIS A 102 -1.59 15.46 18.40
N LEU A 103 -2.35 14.61 17.71
CA LEU A 103 -1.81 13.52 16.91
C LEU A 103 -1.08 14.03 15.66
N GLU A 104 -1.63 14.99 14.91
CA GLU A 104 -0.98 15.59 13.74
C GLU A 104 0.38 16.21 14.11
N ARG A 105 0.41 16.94 15.24
CA ARG A 105 1.64 17.55 15.73
C ARG A 105 2.68 16.50 16.14
N ALA A 106 2.26 15.44 16.81
CA ALA A 106 3.15 14.42 17.35
C ALA A 106 3.67 13.47 16.26
N PHE A 107 2.83 13.00 15.36
CA PHE A 107 3.06 11.85 14.48
C PHE A 107 4.38 11.92 13.69
N SER A 108 4.69 13.08 13.11
CA SER A 108 5.91 13.25 12.30
C SER A 108 7.19 13.43 13.12
N ASN A 109 7.08 13.62 14.45
CA ASN A 109 8.18 13.95 15.34
C ASN A 109 8.37 12.88 16.44
N LEU A 110 7.74 11.70 16.28
CA LEU A 110 7.88 10.60 17.23
C LEU A 110 9.08 9.72 16.89
N ASP A 111 9.93 9.46 17.87
CA ASP A 111 11.05 8.52 17.77
C ASP A 111 10.64 7.08 18.15
N ASP A 112 9.58 6.93 18.96
CA ASP A 112 9.04 5.63 19.36
C ASP A 112 8.15 5.07 18.25
N LYS A 113 8.71 4.14 17.47
CA LYS A 113 8.05 3.49 16.34
C LYS A 113 6.69 2.85 16.72
N LYS A 114 6.59 2.29 17.93
CA LYS A 114 5.36 1.61 18.35
C LYS A 114 4.24 2.62 18.62
N ILE A 115 4.56 3.70 19.33
CA ILE A 115 3.61 4.80 19.58
C ILE A 115 3.28 5.53 18.27
N GLN A 116 4.26 5.68 17.37
CA GLN A 116 4.04 6.30 16.07
C GLN A 116 3.05 5.51 15.22
N ILE A 117 3.14 4.17 15.21
CA ILE A 117 2.18 3.32 14.51
C ILE A 117 0.78 3.48 15.12
N GLU A 118 0.66 3.42 16.45
CA GLU A 118 -0.63 3.57 17.13
C GLU A 118 -1.24 4.95 16.87
N ALA A 119 -0.47 6.02 17.04
CA ALA A 119 -0.92 7.39 16.76
C ALA A 119 -1.33 7.58 15.30
N GLY A 120 -0.58 7.00 14.36
CA GLY A 120 -0.91 7.06 12.93
C GLY A 120 -2.20 6.32 12.58
N LEU A 121 -2.45 5.15 13.17
CA LEU A 121 -3.70 4.43 12.97
C LEU A 121 -4.91 5.22 13.48
N GLU A 122 -4.80 5.82 14.67
CA GLU A 122 -5.85 6.67 15.22
C GLU A 122 -6.09 7.93 14.36
N LEU A 123 -5.01 8.49 13.80
CA LEU A 123 -5.08 9.65 12.91
C LEU A 123 -5.75 9.31 11.56
N ILE A 124 -5.47 8.14 11.00
CA ILE A 124 -6.15 7.64 9.80
C ILE A 124 -7.67 7.56 10.03
N GLU A 125 -8.09 7.01 11.18
CA GLU A 125 -9.52 6.93 11.49
C GLU A 125 -10.16 8.31 11.63
N LEU A 126 -9.48 9.28 12.28
CA LEU A 126 -9.97 10.65 12.42
C LEU A 126 -10.13 11.35 11.06
N HIS A 127 -9.10 11.25 10.19
CA HIS A 127 -9.17 11.81 8.85
C HIS A 127 -10.25 11.14 8.00
N SER A 128 -10.39 9.81 8.09
CA SER A 128 -11.42 9.06 7.36
C SER A 128 -12.82 9.45 7.81
N ALA A 129 -13.06 9.60 9.10
CA ALA A 129 -14.33 10.06 9.65
C ALA A 129 -14.69 11.50 9.19
N ALA A 130 -13.68 12.33 8.97
CA ALA A 130 -13.82 13.67 8.41
C ALA A 130 -13.87 13.71 6.87
N SER A 131 -13.86 12.55 6.19
CA SER A 131 -13.76 12.42 4.71
C SER A 131 -12.51 13.06 4.10
N GLN A 132 -11.44 13.22 4.89
CA GLN A 132 -10.13 13.74 4.47
C GLN A 132 -9.23 12.56 4.03
N PHE A 133 -9.66 11.85 2.98
CA PHE A 133 -9.00 10.59 2.56
C PHE A 133 -7.59 10.80 2.02
N ASP A 134 -7.29 11.96 1.43
CA ASP A 134 -5.95 12.37 1.00
C ASP A 134 -4.97 12.40 2.19
N LYS A 135 -5.37 13.00 3.31
CA LYS A 135 -4.58 13.03 4.54
C LYS A 135 -4.45 11.65 5.16
N ALA A 136 -5.55 10.89 5.22
CA ALA A 136 -5.52 9.51 5.72
C ALA A 136 -4.54 8.63 4.94
N LEU A 137 -4.53 8.71 3.59
CA LEU A 137 -3.58 7.98 2.74
C LEU A 137 -2.15 8.45 2.91
N SER A 138 -1.92 9.76 3.13
CA SER A 138 -0.58 10.28 3.42
C SER A 138 -0.01 9.70 4.72
N VAL A 139 -0.83 9.58 5.76
CA VAL A 139 -0.43 8.93 7.02
C VAL A 139 -0.20 7.44 6.81
N ALA A 140 -1.08 6.75 6.08
CA ALA A 140 -0.96 5.32 5.78
C ALA A 140 0.33 5.00 5.01
N ALA A 141 0.72 5.83 4.03
CA ALA A 141 1.97 5.69 3.29
C ALA A 141 3.20 5.74 4.23
N LYS A 142 3.24 6.70 5.15
CA LYS A 142 4.31 6.79 6.16
C LYS A 142 4.34 5.56 7.08
N LEU A 143 3.18 5.04 7.47
CA LEU A 143 3.11 3.81 8.28
C LEU A 143 3.59 2.59 7.49
N GLN A 144 3.31 2.50 6.19
CA GLN A 144 3.83 1.42 5.35
C GLN A 144 5.35 1.45 5.21
N GLU A 145 5.98 2.63 5.15
CA GLU A 145 7.45 2.76 5.20
C GLU A 145 8.02 2.24 6.52
N LEU A 146 7.34 2.50 7.65
CA LEU A 146 7.77 2.05 8.98
C LEU A 146 7.59 0.55 9.20
N ALA A 147 6.51 -0.03 8.67
CA ALA A 147 6.15 -1.43 8.87
C ALA A 147 5.41 -2.01 7.64
N PRO A 148 6.15 -2.32 6.54
CA PRO A 148 5.57 -2.67 5.24
C PRO A 148 4.69 -3.92 5.25
N GLN A 149 4.94 -4.84 6.18
CA GLN A 149 4.23 -6.12 6.29
C GLN A 149 3.21 -6.16 7.44
N ASN A 150 2.90 -5.01 8.05
CA ASN A 150 1.92 -4.98 9.13
C ASN A 150 0.49 -5.14 8.57
N PRO A 151 -0.24 -6.23 8.92
CA PRO A 151 -1.55 -6.49 8.34
C PRO A 151 -2.59 -5.40 8.65
N GLN A 152 -2.50 -4.77 9.81
CA GLN A 152 -3.42 -3.71 10.22
C GLN A 152 -3.24 -2.45 9.37
N ILE A 153 -1.98 -2.08 9.09
CA ILE A 153 -1.66 -0.94 8.21
C ILE A 153 -2.15 -1.23 6.78
N LEU A 154 -1.90 -2.44 6.28
CA LEU A 154 -2.37 -2.86 4.95
C LEU A 154 -3.90 -2.82 4.86
N LEU A 155 -4.60 -3.28 5.90
CA LEU A 155 -6.07 -3.24 5.94
C LEU A 155 -6.61 -1.81 5.94
N VAL A 156 -6.12 -0.94 6.81
CA VAL A 156 -6.62 0.45 6.85
C VAL A 156 -6.30 1.21 5.57
N THR A 157 -5.14 0.95 4.95
CA THR A 157 -4.80 1.52 3.64
C THR A 157 -5.80 1.10 2.57
N TYR A 158 -6.12 -0.19 2.50
CA TYR A 158 -7.14 -0.72 1.59
C TYR A 158 -8.50 -0.04 1.81
N GLU A 159 -8.96 0.05 3.06
CA GLU A 159 -10.25 0.64 3.39
C GLU A 159 -10.34 2.13 3.02
N VAL A 160 -9.30 2.91 3.32
CA VAL A 160 -9.26 4.34 2.96
C VAL A 160 -9.21 4.51 1.45
N SER A 161 -8.41 3.70 0.74
CA SER A 161 -8.34 3.74 -0.73
C SER A 161 -9.70 3.43 -1.36
N ARG A 162 -10.43 2.45 -0.83
CA ARG A 162 -11.79 2.10 -1.27
C ARG A 162 -12.78 3.23 -1.04
N GLN A 163 -12.71 3.89 0.12
CA GLN A 163 -13.58 5.04 0.43
C GLN A 163 -13.30 6.23 -0.51
N MET A 164 -12.03 6.53 -0.76
CA MET A 164 -11.62 7.59 -1.70
C MET A 164 -12.07 7.29 -3.12
N MET A 165 -11.93 6.04 -3.57
CA MET A 165 -12.41 5.60 -4.88
C MET A 165 -13.92 5.79 -5.02
N ASN A 166 -14.71 5.39 -4.02
CA ASN A 166 -16.16 5.54 -4.02
C ASN A 166 -16.58 7.03 -4.06
N GLN A 167 -15.89 7.88 -3.28
CA GLN A 167 -16.15 9.33 -3.30
C GLN A 167 -15.85 9.93 -4.67
N SER A 168 -14.72 9.57 -5.27
CA SER A 168 -14.32 10.05 -6.60
C SER A 168 -15.32 9.63 -7.67
N LEU A 169 -15.76 8.37 -7.62
CA LEU A 169 -16.79 7.86 -8.53
C LEU A 169 -18.11 8.62 -8.39
N LEU A 170 -18.59 8.80 -7.16
CA LEU A 170 -19.82 9.56 -6.91
C LEU A 170 -19.70 11.00 -7.43
N THR A 171 -18.55 11.64 -7.19
CA THR A 171 -18.30 13.01 -7.67
C THR A 171 -18.33 13.07 -9.20
N LEU A 172 -17.72 12.10 -9.89
CA LEU A 172 -17.74 12.03 -11.35
C LEU A 172 -19.15 11.78 -11.88
N MET A 173 -19.90 10.84 -11.27
CA MET A 173 -21.30 10.57 -11.63
C MET A 173 -22.20 11.81 -11.52
N MET A 174 -21.95 12.66 -10.53
CA MET A 174 -22.72 13.92 -10.35
C MET A 174 -22.27 15.04 -11.29
N ALA A 175 -20.96 15.13 -11.55
CA ALA A 175 -20.39 16.22 -12.32
C ALA A 175 -20.46 16.00 -13.83
N ALA A 176 -20.27 14.75 -14.29
CA ALA A 176 -20.15 14.44 -15.72
C ALA A 176 -20.62 13.00 -16.03
N PRO A 177 -21.92 12.67 -15.85
CA PRO A 177 -22.46 11.32 -15.99
C PRO A 177 -22.32 10.73 -17.40
N GLU A 178 -22.30 11.57 -18.43
CA GLU A 178 -22.22 11.17 -19.85
C GLU A 178 -20.82 11.42 -20.44
N SER A 179 -19.78 11.54 -19.57
CA SER A 179 -18.41 11.78 -20.03
C SER A 179 -17.72 10.51 -20.51
N GLY A 180 -16.66 10.67 -21.31
CA GLY A 180 -15.79 9.55 -21.71
C GLY A 180 -15.17 8.85 -20.52
N GLU A 181 -14.82 9.59 -19.48
CA GLU A 181 -14.28 9.09 -18.21
C GLU A 181 -15.30 8.19 -17.49
N MET A 182 -16.57 8.58 -17.48
CA MET A 182 -17.63 7.75 -16.88
C MET A 182 -17.85 6.47 -17.66
N HIS A 183 -17.91 6.53 -18.99
CA HIS A 183 -17.99 5.36 -19.85
C HIS A 183 -16.78 4.43 -19.66
N MET A 184 -15.57 4.98 -19.48
CA MET A 184 -14.36 4.20 -19.21
C MET A 184 -14.46 3.44 -17.88
N ILE A 185 -14.97 4.06 -16.81
CA ILE A 185 -15.16 3.40 -15.51
C ILE A 185 -16.22 2.30 -15.63
N MET A 186 -17.36 2.55 -16.31
CA MET A 186 -18.39 1.56 -16.56
C MET A 186 -17.84 0.37 -17.34
N ALA A 187 -17.03 0.61 -18.37
CA ALA A 187 -16.36 -0.42 -19.13
C ALA A 187 -15.48 -1.32 -18.27
N GLY A 188 -14.64 -0.73 -17.42
CA GLY A 188 -13.78 -1.48 -16.49
C GLY A 188 -14.58 -2.34 -15.51
N GLU A 189 -15.71 -1.84 -15.00
CA GLU A 189 -16.58 -2.60 -14.09
C GLU A 189 -17.23 -3.80 -14.81
N LEU A 190 -17.77 -3.60 -16.01
CA LEU A 190 -18.34 -4.66 -16.85
C LEU A 190 -17.29 -5.74 -17.17
N GLY A 191 -16.06 -5.33 -17.50
CA GLY A 191 -14.95 -6.25 -17.73
C GLY A 191 -14.61 -7.12 -16.52
N ARG A 192 -14.60 -6.53 -15.32
CA ARG A 192 -14.38 -7.28 -14.05
C ARG A 192 -15.51 -8.28 -13.77
N GLN A 193 -16.73 -7.98 -14.19
CA GLN A 193 -17.88 -8.87 -14.06
C GLN A 193 -17.89 -9.97 -15.14
N GLY A 194 -16.98 -9.93 -16.11
CA GLY A 194 -16.88 -10.87 -17.21
C GLY A 194 -17.79 -10.53 -18.40
N ASP A 195 -18.44 -9.38 -18.37
CA ASP A 195 -19.25 -8.89 -19.50
C ASP A 195 -18.36 -8.11 -20.50
N HIS A 196 -17.49 -8.86 -21.18
CA HIS A 196 -16.52 -8.31 -22.11
C HIS A 196 -17.16 -7.59 -23.30
N ALA A 197 -18.32 -8.06 -23.76
CA ALA A 197 -19.00 -7.44 -24.90
C ALA A 197 -19.48 -6.02 -24.58
N ASN A 198 -20.16 -5.84 -23.46
CA ASN A 198 -20.61 -4.53 -23.02
C ASN A 198 -19.44 -3.65 -22.58
N SER A 199 -18.39 -4.22 -21.97
CA SER A 199 -17.16 -3.51 -21.66
C SER A 199 -16.54 -2.88 -22.91
N VAL A 200 -16.35 -3.65 -23.98
CA VAL A 200 -15.84 -3.15 -25.27
C VAL A 200 -16.73 -2.04 -25.83
N ALA A 201 -18.06 -2.19 -25.77
CA ALA A 201 -18.99 -1.18 -26.23
C ALA A 201 -18.82 0.16 -25.46
N GLN A 202 -18.68 0.09 -24.14
CA GLN A 202 -18.48 1.27 -23.29
C GLN A 202 -17.13 1.94 -23.53
N TYR A 203 -16.04 1.19 -23.70
CA TYR A 203 -14.75 1.79 -24.07
C TYR A 203 -14.81 2.50 -25.42
N ARG A 204 -15.54 1.94 -26.41
CA ARG A 204 -15.73 2.60 -27.71
C ARG A 204 -16.53 3.89 -27.59
N GLU A 205 -17.57 3.95 -26.75
CA GLU A 205 -18.28 5.21 -26.49
C GLU A 205 -17.39 6.22 -25.77
N ALA A 206 -16.57 5.78 -24.78
CA ALA A 206 -15.58 6.64 -24.16
C ALA A 206 -14.63 7.29 -25.17
N LEU A 207 -14.07 6.49 -26.09
CA LEU A 207 -13.15 6.95 -27.13
C LEU A 207 -13.82 7.77 -28.24
N LYS A 208 -15.09 7.58 -28.48
CA LYS A 208 -15.88 8.42 -29.39
C LYS A 208 -16.08 9.82 -28.82
N LEU A 209 -16.30 9.95 -27.51
CA LEU A 209 -16.42 11.21 -26.80
C LEU A 209 -15.06 11.90 -26.62
N ASN A 210 -14.03 11.14 -26.28
CA ASN A 210 -12.67 11.63 -26.10
C ASN A 210 -11.64 10.65 -26.70
N PRO A 211 -11.24 10.83 -27.98
CA PRO A 211 -10.27 9.96 -28.64
C PRO A 211 -8.86 9.97 -28.02
N MET A 212 -8.57 10.96 -27.18
CA MET A 212 -7.29 11.10 -26.49
C MET A 212 -7.38 10.74 -25.01
N LEU A 213 -8.46 10.06 -24.59
CA LEU A 213 -8.66 9.68 -23.18
C LEU A 213 -7.54 8.74 -22.72
N PRO A 214 -6.74 9.18 -21.72
CA PRO A 214 -5.60 8.41 -21.26
C PRO A 214 -5.99 7.01 -20.78
N GLY A 215 -5.28 5.99 -21.27
CA GLY A 215 -5.49 4.60 -20.87
C GLY A 215 -6.65 3.89 -21.60
N ALA A 216 -7.63 4.61 -22.18
CA ALA A 216 -8.81 3.99 -22.74
C ALA A 216 -8.52 3.04 -23.92
N HIS A 217 -7.59 3.39 -24.82
CA HIS A 217 -7.14 2.52 -25.89
C HIS A 217 -6.45 1.26 -25.36
N PHE A 218 -5.60 1.37 -24.35
CA PHE A 218 -4.93 0.22 -23.72
C PHE A 218 -5.96 -0.73 -23.10
N GLU A 219 -6.88 -0.22 -22.32
CA GLU A 219 -7.92 -1.03 -21.66
C GLU A 219 -8.86 -1.68 -22.67
N LEU A 220 -9.23 -0.98 -23.75
CA LEU A 220 -10.00 -1.56 -24.85
C LEU A 220 -9.25 -2.72 -25.48
N ALA A 221 -7.95 -2.56 -25.76
CA ALA A 221 -7.12 -3.62 -26.31
C ALA A 221 -7.06 -4.85 -25.39
N GLU A 222 -6.91 -4.65 -24.07
CA GLU A 222 -6.94 -5.74 -23.10
C GLU A 222 -8.29 -6.49 -23.10
N GLN A 223 -9.42 -5.78 -23.19
CA GLN A 223 -10.74 -6.43 -23.31
C GLN A 223 -10.90 -7.21 -24.62
N LEU A 224 -10.43 -6.67 -25.74
CA LEU A 224 -10.47 -7.34 -27.04
C LEU A 224 -9.64 -8.64 -27.03
N ARG A 225 -8.51 -8.66 -26.31
CA ARG A 225 -7.65 -9.87 -26.16
C ARG A 225 -8.28 -10.99 -25.36
N THR A 226 -9.26 -10.71 -24.53
CA THR A 226 -9.96 -11.77 -23.76
C THR A 226 -10.85 -12.65 -24.65
N SER A 227 -11.18 -12.16 -25.85
CA SER A 227 -11.97 -12.91 -26.83
C SER A 227 -11.14 -13.96 -27.56
N SER A 228 -11.74 -15.11 -27.84
CA SER A 228 -11.15 -16.15 -28.69
C SER A 228 -11.27 -15.85 -30.20
N ASP A 229 -11.96 -14.78 -30.59
CA ASP A 229 -12.14 -14.39 -31.98
C ASP A 229 -10.86 -13.73 -32.53
N PRO A 230 -10.23 -14.29 -33.60
CA PRO A 230 -9.05 -13.69 -34.22
C PRO A 230 -9.25 -12.25 -34.72
N ALA A 231 -10.49 -11.88 -35.10
CA ALA A 231 -10.78 -10.51 -35.52
C ALA A 231 -10.58 -9.49 -34.38
N PHE A 232 -10.82 -9.88 -33.14
CA PHE A 232 -10.56 -9.03 -31.99
C PHE A 232 -9.06 -8.88 -31.67
N ASN A 233 -8.24 -9.91 -31.93
CA ASN A 233 -6.79 -9.80 -31.79
C ASN A 233 -6.20 -8.76 -32.75
N ALA A 234 -6.70 -8.70 -34.00
CA ALA A 234 -6.28 -7.67 -34.95
C ALA A 234 -6.72 -6.27 -34.49
N GLN A 235 -7.90 -6.12 -33.92
CA GLN A 235 -8.37 -4.86 -33.35
C GLN A 235 -7.55 -4.47 -32.11
N ALA A 236 -7.18 -5.42 -31.24
CA ALA A 236 -6.34 -5.16 -30.07
C ALA A 236 -4.99 -4.56 -30.46
N GLU A 237 -4.36 -5.07 -31.54
CA GLU A 237 -3.11 -4.51 -32.05
C GLU A 237 -3.25 -3.03 -32.45
N GLU A 238 -4.32 -2.70 -33.18
CA GLU A 238 -4.57 -1.30 -33.58
C GLU A 238 -4.85 -0.40 -32.38
N GLU A 239 -5.52 -0.91 -31.35
CA GLU A 239 -5.77 -0.16 -30.12
C GLU A 239 -4.48 0.05 -29.30
N TYR A 240 -3.56 -0.92 -29.22
CA TYR A 240 -2.25 -0.68 -28.59
C TYR A 240 -1.42 0.34 -29.36
N LYS A 241 -1.46 0.30 -30.69
CA LYS A 241 -0.82 1.35 -31.50
C LYS A 241 -1.46 2.73 -31.26
N ALA A 242 -2.77 2.78 -31.06
CA ALA A 242 -3.47 4.01 -30.69
C ALA A 242 -3.07 4.50 -29.30
N ALA A 243 -2.99 3.60 -28.31
CA ALA A 243 -2.50 3.91 -26.95
C ALA A 243 -1.09 4.53 -27.00
N ILE A 244 -0.17 3.96 -27.80
CA ILE A 244 1.17 4.48 -28.02
C ILE A 244 1.16 5.86 -28.69
N ARG A 245 0.24 6.10 -29.64
CA ARG A 245 0.08 7.43 -30.25
C ARG A 245 -0.38 8.49 -29.24
N VAL A 246 -1.30 8.11 -28.32
CA VAL A 246 -1.77 8.99 -27.25
C VAL A 246 -0.68 9.22 -26.20
N ASN A 247 0.01 8.15 -25.82
CA ASN A 247 1.09 8.20 -24.84
C ASN A 247 2.30 7.35 -25.29
N PRO A 248 3.32 7.96 -25.94
CA PRO A 248 4.51 7.23 -26.38
C PRO A 248 5.37 6.64 -25.23
N TYR A 249 5.12 7.06 -24.00
CA TYR A 249 5.77 6.58 -22.78
C TYR A 249 5.02 5.43 -22.10
N ASP A 250 3.99 4.89 -22.72
CA ASP A 250 3.25 3.73 -22.22
C ASP A 250 4.01 2.43 -22.48
N ALA A 251 4.86 2.05 -21.52
CA ALA A 251 5.65 0.83 -21.59
C ALA A 251 4.80 -0.44 -21.71
N LEU A 252 3.59 -0.45 -21.09
CA LEU A 252 2.70 -1.61 -21.13
C LEU A 252 2.18 -1.83 -22.55
N SER A 253 1.74 -0.78 -23.25
CA SER A 253 1.30 -0.87 -24.65
C SER A 253 2.42 -1.35 -25.58
N TRP A 254 3.65 -0.86 -25.40
CA TRP A 254 4.81 -1.35 -26.15
C TRP A 254 5.06 -2.84 -25.89
N ARG A 255 5.00 -3.29 -24.64
CA ARG A 255 5.19 -4.71 -24.29
C ARG A 255 4.12 -5.59 -24.92
N GLN A 256 2.85 -5.21 -24.81
CA GLN A 256 1.73 -5.99 -25.35
C GLN A 256 1.77 -6.05 -26.86
N LEU A 257 2.11 -4.94 -27.52
CA LEU A 257 2.29 -4.89 -28.98
C LEU A 257 3.40 -5.83 -29.41
N GLY A 258 4.56 -5.79 -28.74
CA GLY A 258 5.67 -6.70 -28.98
C GLY A 258 5.28 -8.17 -28.86
N GLY A 259 4.41 -8.52 -27.87
CA GLY A 259 3.86 -9.86 -27.73
C GLY A 259 3.03 -10.29 -28.94
N ILE A 260 2.05 -9.47 -29.35
CA ILE A 260 1.18 -9.77 -30.52
C ILE A 260 2.00 -9.92 -31.81
N ILE A 261 2.98 -9.03 -32.01
CA ILE A 261 3.83 -9.05 -33.21
C ILE A 261 4.77 -10.27 -33.21
N SER A 262 5.26 -10.68 -32.03
CA SER A 262 6.03 -11.92 -31.85
C SER A 262 5.21 -13.16 -32.20
N ASP A 263 3.94 -13.22 -31.79
CA ASP A 263 3.02 -14.33 -32.09
C ASP A 263 2.73 -14.43 -33.61
N LYS A 264 2.80 -13.31 -34.34
CA LYS A 264 2.71 -13.27 -35.81
C LYS A 264 4.01 -13.67 -36.52
N GLY A 265 5.10 -13.88 -35.79
CA GLY A 265 6.42 -14.25 -36.32
C GLY A 265 7.27 -13.09 -36.83
N ASP A 266 6.84 -11.85 -36.69
CA ASP A 266 7.68 -10.67 -36.98
C ASP A 266 8.59 -10.37 -35.80
N PHE A 267 9.61 -11.22 -35.63
CA PHE A 267 10.55 -11.14 -34.52
C PHE A 267 11.39 -9.86 -34.51
N LYS A 268 11.60 -9.23 -35.67
CA LYS A 268 12.35 -7.99 -35.74
C LYS A 268 11.57 -6.82 -35.12
N SER A 269 10.35 -6.62 -35.54
CA SER A 269 9.49 -5.57 -34.99
C SER A 269 9.16 -5.83 -33.52
N ALA A 270 8.93 -7.09 -33.13
CA ALA A 270 8.72 -7.46 -31.73
C ALA A 270 9.94 -7.15 -30.84
N GLU A 271 11.17 -7.41 -31.31
CA GLU A 271 12.39 -7.04 -30.58
C GLU A 271 12.46 -5.53 -30.35
N GLU A 272 12.13 -4.71 -31.36
CA GLU A 272 12.11 -3.25 -31.26
C GLU A 272 11.10 -2.77 -30.22
N ASP A 273 9.90 -3.33 -30.22
CA ASP A 273 8.82 -2.94 -29.29
C ASP A 273 9.14 -3.32 -27.84
N PHE A 274 9.64 -4.55 -27.60
CA PHE A 274 10.09 -4.95 -26.25
C PHE A 274 11.28 -4.09 -25.76
N ARG A 275 12.21 -3.73 -26.64
CA ARG A 275 13.33 -2.83 -26.26
C ARG A 275 12.83 -1.43 -25.89
N LYS A 276 11.79 -0.92 -26.57
CA LYS A 276 11.14 0.35 -26.20
C LYS A 276 10.46 0.24 -24.84
N ALA A 277 9.71 -0.84 -24.57
CA ALA A 277 9.12 -1.11 -23.28
C ALA A 277 10.19 -1.11 -22.17
N LEU A 278 11.31 -1.80 -22.38
CA LEU A 278 12.41 -1.89 -21.41
C LEU A 278 13.21 -0.59 -21.26
N ALA A 279 13.27 0.25 -22.28
CA ALA A 279 13.85 1.58 -22.17
C ALA A 279 13.02 2.49 -21.23
N LEU A 280 11.70 2.31 -21.23
CA LEU A 280 10.78 3.03 -20.36
C LEU A 280 10.69 2.40 -18.95
N GLN A 281 10.67 1.07 -18.86
CA GLN A 281 10.60 0.30 -17.61
C GLN A 281 11.69 -0.78 -17.57
N PRO A 282 12.92 -0.46 -17.17
CA PRO A 282 14.05 -1.41 -17.20
C PRO A 282 13.91 -2.66 -16.33
N LYS A 283 13.00 -2.63 -15.34
CA LYS A 283 12.73 -3.75 -14.42
C LYS A 283 11.45 -4.53 -14.77
N ASP A 284 10.84 -4.29 -15.93
CA ASP A 284 9.67 -5.07 -16.37
C ASP A 284 10.13 -6.50 -16.73
N SER A 285 9.89 -7.42 -15.80
CA SER A 285 10.25 -8.84 -15.93
C SER A 285 9.51 -9.52 -17.09
N ASP A 286 8.26 -9.13 -17.36
CA ASP A 286 7.48 -9.69 -18.47
C ASP A 286 8.01 -9.21 -19.83
N ALA A 287 8.39 -7.92 -19.94
CA ALA A 287 9.02 -7.40 -21.15
C ALA A 287 10.38 -8.08 -21.42
N LYS A 288 11.19 -8.31 -20.36
CA LYS A 288 12.43 -9.09 -20.49
C LYS A 288 12.17 -10.51 -20.96
N THR A 289 11.16 -11.16 -20.38
CA THR A 289 10.78 -12.53 -20.76
C THR A 289 10.28 -12.59 -22.20
N GLY A 290 9.44 -11.63 -22.63
CA GLY A 290 8.98 -11.50 -24.01
C GLY A 290 10.13 -11.31 -24.99
N LEU A 291 11.04 -10.39 -24.69
CA LEU A 291 12.24 -10.17 -25.52
C LEU A 291 13.11 -11.43 -25.58
N ALA A 292 13.31 -12.14 -24.47
CA ALA A 292 14.08 -13.36 -24.46
C ALA A 292 13.47 -14.46 -25.34
N ILE A 293 12.14 -14.57 -25.39
CA ILE A 293 11.44 -15.49 -26.31
C ILE A 293 11.74 -15.15 -27.77
N VAL A 294 11.73 -13.87 -28.12
CA VAL A 294 12.08 -13.40 -29.46
C VAL A 294 13.56 -13.71 -29.79
N LEU A 295 14.45 -13.49 -28.82
CA LEU A 295 15.89 -13.78 -28.98
C LEU A 295 16.16 -15.30 -29.15
N ILE A 296 15.43 -16.16 -28.46
CA ILE A 296 15.49 -17.62 -28.65
C ILE A 296 15.08 -17.97 -30.08
N SER A 297 13.99 -17.37 -30.59
CA SER A 297 13.47 -17.64 -31.94
C SER A 297 14.41 -17.15 -33.03
N THR A 298 15.29 -16.17 -32.73
CA THR A 298 16.32 -15.63 -33.63
C THR A 298 17.72 -16.20 -33.36
N ASN A 299 17.83 -17.30 -32.59
CA ASN A 299 19.07 -18.01 -32.25
C ASN A 299 20.10 -17.18 -31.43
N LYS A 300 19.67 -16.13 -30.74
CA LYS A 300 20.48 -15.31 -29.83
C LYS A 300 20.40 -15.84 -28.39
N THR A 301 20.76 -17.12 -28.19
CA THR A 301 20.48 -17.87 -26.95
C THR A 301 21.20 -17.30 -25.73
N ASP A 302 22.46 -16.86 -25.85
CA ASP A 302 23.23 -16.35 -24.71
C ASP A 302 22.64 -15.02 -24.18
N GLU A 303 22.22 -14.13 -25.11
CA GLU A 303 21.53 -12.88 -24.73
C GLU A 303 20.19 -13.19 -24.04
N ALA A 304 19.45 -14.19 -24.54
CA ALA A 304 18.20 -14.62 -23.95
C ALA A 304 18.38 -15.16 -22.52
N ILE A 305 19.42 -15.96 -22.26
CA ILE A 305 19.73 -16.46 -20.91
C ILE A 305 20.00 -15.29 -19.96
N SER A 306 20.90 -14.37 -20.33
CA SER A 306 21.24 -13.22 -19.50
C SER A 306 20.01 -12.35 -19.18
N LEU A 307 19.12 -12.20 -20.15
CA LEU A 307 17.90 -11.39 -19.99
C LEU A 307 16.88 -12.10 -19.06
N LEU A 308 16.72 -13.41 -19.16
CA LEU A 308 15.87 -14.20 -18.28
C LEU A 308 16.42 -14.26 -16.84
N GLU A 309 17.76 -14.39 -16.67
CA GLU A 309 18.40 -14.27 -15.35
C GLU A 309 18.10 -12.92 -14.71
N SER A 310 18.13 -11.83 -15.51
CA SER A 310 17.71 -10.50 -15.04
C SER A 310 16.23 -10.43 -14.74
N ALA A 311 15.37 -11.10 -15.51
CA ALA A 311 13.93 -11.12 -15.30
C ALA A 311 13.56 -11.77 -13.95
N VAL A 312 14.11 -12.95 -13.65
CA VAL A 312 13.85 -13.64 -12.37
C VAL A 312 14.48 -12.93 -11.17
N LYS A 313 15.53 -12.13 -11.39
CA LYS A 313 16.08 -11.26 -10.35
C LYS A 313 15.18 -10.10 -10.01
N ASP A 314 14.55 -9.48 -11.02
CA ASP A 314 13.64 -8.34 -10.82
C ASP A 314 12.27 -8.80 -10.31
N ASP A 315 11.77 -9.93 -10.79
CA ASP A 315 10.56 -10.59 -10.31
C ASP A 315 10.79 -12.09 -10.12
N PRO A 316 11.10 -12.52 -8.90
CA PRO A 316 11.27 -13.95 -8.58
C PRO A 316 10.01 -14.80 -8.79
N THR A 317 8.84 -14.19 -8.97
CA THR A 317 7.58 -14.92 -9.18
C THR A 317 7.24 -15.14 -10.65
N ASN A 318 8.08 -14.69 -11.59
CA ASN A 318 7.87 -14.86 -13.02
C ASN A 318 8.06 -16.32 -13.47
N ILE A 319 6.97 -17.08 -13.44
CA ILE A 319 6.95 -18.51 -13.78
C ILE A 319 7.39 -18.79 -15.22
N VAL A 320 7.12 -17.88 -16.16
CA VAL A 320 7.49 -18.06 -17.58
C VAL A 320 9.00 -17.94 -17.74
N ALA A 321 9.62 -16.98 -17.05
CA ALA A 321 11.07 -16.79 -17.06
C ALA A 321 11.79 -18.02 -16.47
N HIS A 322 11.36 -18.53 -15.31
CA HIS A 322 11.89 -19.75 -14.71
C HIS A 322 11.79 -20.95 -15.64
N TYR A 323 10.60 -21.16 -16.25
CA TYR A 323 10.40 -22.25 -17.20
C TYR A 323 11.36 -22.15 -18.39
N ARG A 324 11.50 -20.96 -18.99
CA ARG A 324 12.40 -20.74 -20.14
C ARG A 324 13.85 -20.93 -19.78
N LEU A 325 14.31 -20.43 -18.63
CA LEU A 325 15.67 -20.65 -18.12
C LEU A 325 15.95 -22.14 -17.91
N SER A 326 15.06 -22.88 -17.26
CA SER A 326 15.25 -24.30 -17.02
C SER A 326 15.46 -25.07 -18.32
N MET A 327 14.70 -24.75 -19.36
CA MET A 327 14.86 -25.36 -20.68
C MET A 327 16.18 -25.01 -21.35
N LEU A 328 16.61 -23.75 -21.28
CA LEU A 328 17.87 -23.29 -21.89
C LEU A 328 19.08 -23.88 -21.16
N TYR A 329 19.08 -23.90 -19.83
CA TYR A 329 20.12 -24.53 -19.04
C TYR A 329 20.24 -26.04 -19.31
N ARG A 330 19.11 -26.72 -19.43
CA ARG A 330 19.12 -28.17 -19.81
C ARG A 330 19.77 -28.40 -21.16
N ARG A 331 19.45 -27.58 -22.17
CA ARG A 331 20.06 -27.66 -23.51
C ARG A 331 21.56 -27.37 -23.47
N ALA A 332 22.00 -26.49 -22.58
CA ALA A 332 23.40 -26.15 -22.38
C ALA A 332 24.17 -27.11 -21.50
N GLY A 333 23.52 -28.20 -21.00
CA GLY A 333 24.15 -29.17 -20.09
C GLY A 333 24.33 -28.65 -18.65
N ARG A 334 23.76 -27.50 -18.30
CA ARG A 334 23.82 -26.86 -16.98
C ARG A 334 22.72 -27.43 -16.07
N THR A 335 22.88 -28.73 -15.70
CA THR A 335 21.81 -29.52 -15.03
C THR A 335 21.44 -28.91 -13.68
N ALA A 336 22.40 -28.53 -12.85
CA ALA A 336 22.12 -27.98 -11.51
C ALA A 336 21.35 -26.67 -11.55
N GLU A 337 21.63 -25.81 -12.54
CA GLU A 337 20.87 -24.58 -12.73
C GLU A 337 19.47 -24.86 -13.31
N SER A 338 19.36 -25.81 -14.24
CA SER A 338 18.06 -26.25 -14.77
C SER A 338 17.14 -26.76 -13.68
N ASP A 339 17.67 -27.58 -12.73
CA ASP A 339 16.89 -28.17 -11.65
C ASP A 339 16.38 -27.06 -10.68
N ARG A 340 17.24 -26.09 -10.33
CA ARG A 340 16.84 -24.95 -9.49
C ARG A 340 15.71 -24.12 -10.12
N GLU A 341 15.82 -23.81 -11.40
CA GLU A 341 14.79 -23.04 -12.10
C GLU A 341 13.48 -23.86 -12.26
N THR A 342 13.58 -25.18 -12.39
CA THR A 342 12.42 -26.08 -12.41
C THR A 342 11.70 -26.11 -11.06
N GLU A 343 12.44 -26.18 -9.96
CA GLU A 343 11.86 -26.11 -8.60
C GLU A 343 11.17 -24.76 -8.36
N ALA A 344 11.81 -23.64 -8.74
CA ALA A 344 11.22 -22.31 -8.63
C ALA A 344 9.94 -22.20 -9.47
N PHE A 345 9.93 -22.69 -10.71
CA PHE A 345 8.74 -22.74 -11.56
C PHE A 345 7.58 -23.46 -10.84
N HIS A 346 7.80 -24.66 -10.32
CA HIS A 346 6.75 -25.42 -9.63
C HIS A 346 6.26 -24.72 -8.36
N HIS A 347 7.19 -24.17 -7.58
CA HIS A 347 6.85 -23.45 -6.36
C HIS A 347 5.91 -22.26 -6.65
N TYR A 348 6.30 -21.38 -7.58
CA TYR A 348 5.51 -20.18 -7.88
C TYR A 348 4.22 -20.49 -8.65
N GLN A 349 4.21 -21.57 -9.46
CA GLN A 349 2.97 -22.07 -10.08
C GLN A 349 1.97 -22.50 -9.00
N ASP A 350 2.39 -23.24 -7.98
CA ASP A 350 1.53 -23.68 -6.88
C ASP A 350 1.00 -22.50 -6.06
N VAL A 351 1.85 -21.48 -5.80
CA VAL A 351 1.42 -20.23 -5.16
C VAL A 351 0.35 -19.53 -5.99
N LYS A 352 0.55 -19.37 -7.29
CA LYS A 352 -0.41 -18.75 -8.22
C LYS A 352 -1.74 -19.48 -8.22
N ASP A 353 -1.72 -20.82 -8.25
CA ASP A 353 -2.93 -21.63 -8.27
C ASP A 353 -3.70 -21.51 -6.94
N LYS A 354 -3.00 -21.43 -5.79
CA LYS A 354 -3.62 -21.19 -4.48
C LYS A 354 -4.25 -19.82 -4.41
N LEU A 355 -3.56 -18.78 -4.87
CA LEU A 355 -4.11 -17.42 -4.94
C LEU A 355 -5.33 -17.35 -5.85
N GLY A 356 -5.28 -17.98 -7.03
CA GLY A 356 -6.40 -18.05 -7.94
C GLY A 356 -7.66 -18.68 -7.33
N LYS A 357 -7.49 -19.72 -6.50
CA LYS A 357 -8.60 -20.33 -5.75
C LYS A 357 -9.18 -19.36 -4.72
N ILE A 358 -8.33 -18.66 -3.97
CA ILE A 358 -8.75 -17.67 -2.97
C ILE A 358 -9.53 -16.52 -3.64
N PHE A 359 -9.01 -15.97 -4.75
CA PHE A 359 -9.71 -14.90 -5.48
C PHE A 359 -11.06 -15.34 -6.02
N LYS A 360 -11.18 -16.57 -6.54
CA LYS A 360 -12.47 -17.13 -6.96
C LYS A 360 -13.46 -17.27 -5.81
N GLN A 361 -13.00 -17.63 -4.61
CA GLN A 361 -13.85 -17.69 -3.42
C GLN A 361 -14.29 -16.30 -2.96
N LEU A 362 -13.41 -15.29 -3.01
CA LEU A 362 -13.72 -13.91 -2.65
C LEU A 362 -14.67 -13.24 -3.63
N ALA A 363 -14.57 -13.56 -4.91
CA ALA A 363 -15.46 -13.02 -5.94
C ALA A 363 -16.92 -13.52 -5.81
N GLY A 364 -17.16 -14.53 -4.98
CA GLY A 364 -18.48 -15.17 -4.81
C GLY A 364 -18.90 -16.00 -6.02
N PRO A 365 -19.98 -16.76 -5.92
CA PRO A 365 -20.57 -17.38 -7.10
C PRO A 365 -21.06 -16.24 -8.01
N SER A 366 -20.48 -16.12 -9.19
CA SER A 366 -21.05 -15.29 -10.27
C SER A 366 -22.54 -15.60 -10.32
N SER A 367 -23.37 -14.59 -10.11
CA SER A 367 -24.82 -14.68 -10.32
C SER A 367 -25.08 -14.86 -11.81
N LEU A 368 -24.66 -16.01 -12.33
CA LEU A 368 -25.14 -16.56 -13.57
C LEU A 368 -26.54 -17.12 -13.29
N LYS A 369 -27.54 -16.27 -13.42
CA LYS A 369 -28.88 -16.68 -13.87
C LYS A 369 -29.37 -15.66 -14.88
#